data_1072de1a10d2aa3d38fc463e7d0681d7
#
_entry.id   1072de1a10d2aa3d38fc463e7d0681d7
#
_cell.length_a   1.000
_cell.length_b   1.000
_cell.length_c   1.000
_cell.angle_alpha   90.00
_cell.angle_beta   90.00
_cell.angle_gamma   90.00
#
_symmetry.space_group_name_H-M   'P 1'
#
loop_
_entity.id
_entity.type
_entity.pdbx_description
1 polymer ?
#
loop_
_entity_poly.entity_id
_entity_poly.type
_entity_poly.pdbx_seq_one_letter_code
_entity_poly.pdbx_strand_id
1 'polypeptide(L)'
;MIIKGNFIYLKSLSIKDSYFIYNLRKKKKISKYLHSPPNSVYDQIKWIKNNIKKKDTLDFVIISKENNKRIGTIGFDKIKKTNAEWGRWICLGTTIQNIEATIILLKYGFERLKLKEIYSLTNINNRKVVNYHKNTTAKYNGIIKSFFFINNKKTDAVKFTFTKKNFLEFKKKFSL
;
A
#
# COMPACT_ATOMS: atom_id res chain seq x y z
N MET A 1 -14.49 -3.88 -8.06
CA MET A 1 -13.49 -3.62 -9.13
C MET A 1 -12.35 -4.61 -9.01
N ILE A 2 -11.81 -5.06 -10.15
CA ILE A 2 -10.62 -5.95 -10.22
C ILE A 2 -9.63 -5.32 -11.21
N ILE A 3 -8.35 -5.23 -10.81
CA ILE A 3 -7.24 -4.80 -11.66
C ILE A 3 -6.32 -6.00 -11.82
N LYS A 4 -6.17 -6.50 -13.05
CA LYS A 4 -5.43 -7.74 -13.35
C LYS A 4 -3.97 -7.43 -13.66
N GLY A 5 -3.05 -8.16 -13.05
CA GLY A 5 -1.64 -8.29 -13.41
C GLY A 5 -1.33 -9.66 -14.00
N ASN A 6 -0.07 -10.02 -14.12
CA ASN A 6 0.39 -11.31 -14.61
C ASN A 6 0.32 -12.40 -13.51
N PHE A 7 0.85 -12.09 -12.32
CA PHE A 7 1.01 -13.00 -11.18
C PHE A 7 -0.05 -12.79 -10.10
N ILE A 8 -0.64 -11.58 -10.03
CA ILE A 8 -1.64 -11.22 -9.04
C ILE A 8 -2.81 -10.48 -9.71
N TYR A 9 -3.86 -10.26 -8.93
CA TYR A 9 -4.83 -9.22 -9.22
C TYR A 9 -5.17 -8.45 -7.93
N LEU A 10 -5.51 -7.19 -8.09
CA LEU A 10 -6.02 -6.34 -7.02
C LEU A 10 -7.55 -6.35 -7.06
N LYS A 11 -8.18 -6.80 -5.98
CA LYS A 11 -9.63 -6.79 -5.79
C LYS A 11 -10.00 -5.68 -4.82
N SER A 12 -10.96 -4.82 -5.17
CA SER A 12 -11.46 -3.79 -4.24
C SER A 12 -11.81 -4.41 -2.89
N LEU A 13 -11.39 -3.72 -1.83
CA LEU A 13 -11.64 -4.10 -0.45
C LEU A 13 -13.15 -4.22 -0.19
N SER A 14 -13.54 -5.26 0.53
CA SER A 14 -14.92 -5.51 0.96
C SER A 14 -14.99 -6.00 2.40
N ILE A 15 -16.18 -5.99 2.98
CA ILE A 15 -16.41 -6.50 4.34
C ILE A 15 -16.00 -7.98 4.46
N LYS A 16 -16.14 -8.77 3.38
CA LYS A 16 -15.74 -10.19 3.33
C LYS A 16 -14.23 -10.41 3.56
N ASP A 17 -13.42 -9.35 3.47
CA ASP A 17 -11.97 -9.42 3.65
C ASP A 17 -11.54 -9.10 5.11
N SER A 18 -12.50 -8.77 5.99
CA SER A 18 -12.24 -8.32 7.37
C SER A 18 -11.42 -9.32 8.19
N TYR A 19 -11.81 -10.59 8.17
CA TYR A 19 -11.13 -11.64 8.93
C TYR A 19 -9.67 -11.83 8.46
N PHE A 20 -9.47 -11.83 7.14
CA PHE A 20 -8.12 -11.91 6.57
C PHE A 20 -7.25 -10.73 7.01
N ILE A 21 -7.74 -9.50 6.89
CA ILE A 21 -6.98 -8.29 7.23
C ILE A 21 -6.70 -8.22 8.73
N TYR A 22 -7.68 -8.56 9.56
CA TYR A 22 -7.51 -8.63 11.01
C TYR A 22 -6.37 -9.58 11.38
N ASN A 23 -6.40 -10.82 10.88
CA ASN A 23 -5.35 -11.81 11.16
C ASN A 23 -3.99 -11.41 10.56
N LEU A 24 -3.98 -10.78 9.40
CA LEU A 24 -2.77 -10.25 8.79
C LEU A 24 -2.11 -9.21 9.69
N ARG A 25 -2.90 -8.27 10.21
CA ARG A 25 -2.41 -7.19 11.07
C ARG A 25 -2.06 -7.62 12.50
N LYS A 26 -2.61 -8.71 13.01
CA LYS A 26 -2.23 -9.28 14.33
C LYS A 26 -0.81 -9.88 14.34
N LYS A 27 -0.23 -10.18 13.19
CA LYS A 27 1.14 -10.71 13.13
C LYS A 27 2.14 -9.65 13.60
N LYS A 28 2.78 -9.84 14.76
CA LYS A 28 3.73 -8.87 15.37
C LYS A 28 4.81 -8.38 14.41
N LYS A 29 5.35 -9.27 13.55
CA LYS A 29 6.36 -8.92 12.53
C LYS A 29 5.84 -7.90 11.51
N ILE A 30 4.54 -7.88 11.24
CA ILE A 30 3.90 -6.99 10.27
C ILE A 30 3.50 -5.68 10.95
N SER A 31 2.87 -5.77 12.12
CA SER A 31 2.31 -4.60 12.82
C SER A 31 3.34 -3.72 13.50
N LYS A 32 4.58 -4.17 13.62
CA LYS A 32 5.66 -3.46 14.35
C LYS A 32 5.80 -1.97 13.99
N TYR A 33 5.55 -1.62 12.72
CA TYR A 33 5.71 -0.26 12.19
C TYR A 33 4.39 0.36 11.72
N LEU A 34 3.28 -0.27 12.09
CA LEU A 34 1.94 0.18 11.74
C LEU A 34 1.20 0.63 12.99
N HIS A 35 0.16 1.43 12.82
CA HIS A 35 -0.79 1.66 13.92
C HIS A 35 -1.32 0.34 14.44
N SER A 36 -1.67 0.30 15.73
CA SER A 36 -2.21 -0.90 16.37
C SER A 36 -3.35 -1.53 15.55
N PRO A 37 -3.39 -2.85 15.43
CA PRO A 37 -4.51 -3.52 14.79
C PRO A 37 -5.80 -3.25 15.58
N PRO A 38 -6.97 -3.37 14.96
CA PRO A 38 -8.24 -3.35 15.69
C PRO A 38 -8.26 -4.43 16.78
N ASN A 39 -9.01 -4.19 17.86
CA ASN A 39 -9.10 -5.14 18.99
C ASN A 39 -9.85 -6.42 18.61
N SER A 40 -10.78 -6.32 17.67
CA SER A 40 -11.63 -7.43 17.24
C SER A 40 -11.87 -7.45 15.73
N VAL A 41 -12.37 -8.58 15.22
CA VAL A 41 -12.86 -8.67 13.83
C VAL A 41 -14.03 -7.70 13.62
N TYR A 42 -14.87 -7.50 14.62
CA TYR A 42 -15.98 -6.56 14.56
C TYR A 42 -15.50 -5.12 14.31
N ASP A 43 -14.46 -4.69 15.04
CA ASP A 43 -13.85 -3.36 14.83
C ASP A 43 -13.23 -3.24 13.45
N GLN A 44 -12.62 -4.32 12.94
CA GLN A 44 -12.11 -4.35 11.57
C GLN A 44 -13.25 -4.23 10.54
N ILE A 45 -14.39 -4.87 10.75
CA ILE A 45 -15.59 -4.74 9.92
C ILE A 45 -16.08 -3.28 9.94
N LYS A 46 -16.21 -2.69 11.15
CA LYS A 46 -16.63 -1.29 11.32
C LYS A 46 -15.70 -0.32 10.60
N TRP A 47 -14.38 -0.54 10.74
CA TRP A 47 -13.38 0.24 10.03
C TRP A 47 -13.53 0.13 8.50
N ILE A 48 -13.68 -1.08 7.95
CA ILE A 48 -13.86 -1.29 6.51
C ILE A 48 -15.15 -0.62 6.04
N LYS A 49 -16.29 -0.81 6.73
CA LYS A 49 -17.57 -0.16 6.39
C LYS A 49 -17.45 1.36 6.29
N ASN A 50 -16.69 1.97 7.19
CA ASN A 50 -16.46 3.41 7.18
C ASN A 50 -15.49 3.83 6.07
N ASN A 51 -14.43 3.04 5.87
CA ASN A 51 -13.38 3.35 4.92
C ASN A 51 -13.85 3.28 3.47
N ILE A 52 -14.65 2.28 3.09
CA ILE A 52 -15.16 2.13 1.71
C ILE A 52 -16.16 3.23 1.31
N LYS A 53 -16.69 3.99 2.27
CA LYS A 53 -17.57 5.16 2.02
C LYS A 53 -16.80 6.44 1.73
N LYS A 54 -15.51 6.48 2.03
CA LYS A 54 -14.67 7.66 1.80
C LYS A 54 -14.40 7.82 0.32
N LYS A 55 -14.47 9.07 -0.17
CA LYS A 55 -14.21 9.40 -1.57
C LYS A 55 -12.71 9.57 -1.87
N ASP A 56 -11.91 9.77 -0.84
CA ASP A 56 -10.47 10.04 -0.90
C ASP A 56 -9.60 8.83 -0.59
N THR A 57 -10.19 7.63 -0.56
CA THR A 57 -9.47 6.37 -0.32
C THR A 57 -9.86 5.31 -1.34
N LEU A 58 -8.91 4.43 -1.66
CA LEU A 58 -9.14 3.30 -2.55
C LEU A 58 -8.24 2.14 -2.14
N ASP A 59 -8.83 1.12 -1.52
CA ASP A 59 -8.10 -0.02 -0.98
C ASP A 59 -8.38 -1.30 -1.73
N PHE A 60 -7.35 -2.13 -1.82
CA PHE A 60 -7.39 -3.42 -2.48
C PHE A 60 -6.84 -4.54 -1.61
N VAL A 61 -7.37 -5.73 -1.82
CA VAL A 61 -6.75 -6.99 -1.41
C VAL A 61 -5.93 -7.51 -2.58
N ILE A 62 -4.70 -7.94 -2.31
CA ILE A 62 -3.80 -8.57 -3.27
C ILE A 62 -4.09 -10.06 -3.28
N ILE A 63 -4.43 -10.60 -4.44
CA ILE A 63 -4.75 -12.03 -4.64
C ILE A 63 -3.70 -12.63 -5.57
N SER A 64 -3.06 -13.73 -5.13
CA SER A 64 -2.18 -14.53 -5.98
C SER A 64 -2.99 -15.28 -7.03
N LYS A 65 -2.59 -15.23 -8.31
CA LYS A 65 -3.23 -15.99 -9.38
C LYS A 65 -2.91 -17.47 -9.33
N GLU A 66 -1.76 -17.84 -8.80
CA GLU A 66 -1.31 -19.23 -8.72
C GLU A 66 -2.30 -20.12 -7.94
N ASN A 67 -2.80 -19.61 -6.82
CA ASN A 67 -3.60 -20.41 -5.89
C ASN A 67 -4.88 -19.69 -5.41
N ASN A 68 -5.19 -18.54 -5.99
CA ASN A 68 -6.35 -17.68 -5.67
C ASN A 68 -6.41 -17.25 -4.18
N LYS A 69 -5.28 -17.25 -3.47
CA LYS A 69 -5.22 -16.88 -2.06
C LYS A 69 -4.99 -15.37 -1.89
N ARG A 70 -5.60 -14.82 -0.84
CA ARG A 70 -5.29 -13.46 -0.37
C ARG A 70 -3.89 -13.44 0.21
N ILE A 71 -3.01 -12.59 -0.34
CA ILE A 71 -1.61 -12.48 0.10
C ILE A 71 -1.26 -11.11 0.68
N GLY A 72 -2.17 -10.15 0.65
CA GLY A 72 -1.89 -8.83 1.21
C GLY A 72 -2.95 -7.79 0.93
N THR A 73 -2.58 -6.54 1.22
CA THR A 73 -3.35 -5.33 0.96
C THR A 73 -2.46 -4.26 0.36
N ILE A 74 -3.05 -3.33 -0.39
CA ILE A 74 -2.40 -2.13 -0.92
C ILE A 74 -3.48 -1.10 -1.25
N GLY A 75 -3.17 0.21 -1.24
CA GLY A 75 -4.18 1.19 -1.58
C GLY A 75 -3.67 2.61 -1.68
N PHE A 76 -4.59 3.50 -2.01
CA PHE A 76 -4.43 4.94 -1.96
C PHE A 76 -5.18 5.54 -0.77
N ASP A 77 -4.60 6.56 -0.18
CA ASP A 77 -5.20 7.42 0.84
C ASP A 77 -5.01 8.88 0.45
N LYS A 78 -5.82 9.78 1.01
CA LYS A 78 -5.74 11.22 0.77
C LYS A 78 -5.70 11.55 -0.73
N ILE A 79 -6.54 10.88 -1.51
CA ILE A 79 -6.66 11.13 -2.94
C ILE A 79 -7.15 12.56 -3.16
N LYS A 80 -6.36 13.35 -3.85
CA LYS A 80 -6.66 14.72 -4.29
C LYS A 80 -6.66 14.79 -5.81
N LYS A 81 -7.03 15.94 -6.37
CA LYS A 81 -7.08 16.14 -7.84
C LYS A 81 -5.78 15.77 -8.55
N THR A 82 -4.61 15.99 -7.93
CA THR A 82 -3.30 15.81 -8.58
C THR A 82 -2.37 14.84 -7.89
N ASN A 83 -2.67 14.43 -6.65
CA ASN A 83 -1.79 13.54 -5.90
C ASN A 83 -2.56 12.64 -4.95
N ALA A 84 -1.91 11.55 -4.53
CA ALA A 84 -2.40 10.65 -3.50
C ALA A 84 -1.22 10.05 -2.71
N GLU A 85 -1.49 9.63 -1.49
CA GLU A 85 -0.59 8.77 -0.74
C GLU A 85 -0.87 7.32 -1.11
N TRP A 86 0.14 6.55 -1.55
CA TRP A 86 0.00 5.11 -1.65
C TRP A 86 0.61 4.44 -0.42
N GLY A 87 -0.04 3.41 0.06
CA GLY A 87 0.36 2.74 1.28
C GLY A 87 -0.59 1.62 1.67
N ARG A 88 -0.80 1.46 2.99
CA ARG A 88 -1.57 0.32 3.54
C ARG A 88 -1.08 -1.00 2.97
N TRP A 89 0.21 -1.01 2.60
CA TRP A 89 0.84 -2.08 1.87
C TRP A 89 1.40 -3.12 2.80
N ILE A 90 0.84 -4.29 2.70
CA ILE A 90 1.33 -5.53 3.30
C ILE A 90 1.23 -6.57 2.21
N CYS A 91 2.33 -7.27 1.89
CA CYS A 91 2.28 -8.37 0.94
C CYS A 91 3.17 -9.53 1.43
N LEU A 92 2.58 -10.70 1.59
CA LEU A 92 3.22 -11.95 1.99
C LEU A 92 3.66 -12.78 0.77
N GLY A 93 3.41 -12.28 -0.42
CA GLY A 93 3.79 -12.94 -1.66
C GLY A 93 5.28 -12.87 -1.96
N THR A 94 5.65 -13.41 -3.12
CA THR A 94 7.01 -13.37 -3.65
C THR A 94 7.46 -11.95 -3.99
N THR A 95 8.74 -11.75 -4.24
CA THR A 95 9.29 -10.44 -4.65
C THR A 95 8.60 -9.92 -5.91
N ILE A 96 8.39 -10.77 -6.91
CA ILE A 96 7.74 -10.36 -8.16
C ILE A 96 6.27 -9.97 -7.95
N GLN A 97 5.54 -10.67 -7.09
CA GLN A 97 4.16 -10.33 -6.73
C GLN A 97 4.08 -8.98 -5.99
N ASN A 98 5.07 -8.68 -5.14
CA ASN A 98 5.18 -7.39 -4.45
C ASN A 98 5.44 -6.23 -5.43
N ILE A 99 6.36 -6.43 -6.37
CA ILE A 99 6.69 -5.46 -7.40
C ILE A 99 5.49 -5.22 -8.31
N GLU A 100 4.85 -6.29 -8.78
CA GLU A 100 3.68 -6.19 -9.64
C GLU A 100 2.51 -5.48 -8.96
N ALA A 101 2.25 -5.76 -7.67
CA ALA A 101 1.21 -5.07 -6.91
C ALA A 101 1.44 -3.55 -6.88
N THR A 102 2.69 -3.12 -6.70
CA THR A 102 3.06 -1.70 -6.75
C THR A 102 2.86 -1.13 -8.16
N ILE A 103 3.34 -1.83 -9.20
CA ILE A 103 3.25 -1.35 -10.59
C ILE A 103 1.79 -1.18 -11.01
N ILE A 104 0.92 -2.17 -10.78
CA ILE A 104 -0.47 -2.08 -11.21
C ILE A 104 -1.27 -1.04 -10.41
N LEU A 105 -0.95 -0.84 -9.12
CA LEU A 105 -1.54 0.26 -8.34
C LEU A 105 -1.12 1.62 -8.89
N LEU A 106 0.18 1.86 -9.08
CA LEU A 106 0.71 3.13 -9.61
C LEU A 106 0.18 3.41 -11.02
N LYS A 107 0.12 2.37 -11.88
CA LYS A 107 -0.50 2.48 -13.22
C LYS A 107 -1.93 2.97 -13.12
N TYR A 108 -2.74 2.38 -12.23
CA TYR A 108 -4.12 2.80 -12.00
C TYR A 108 -4.18 4.28 -11.56
N GLY A 109 -3.31 4.70 -10.64
CA GLY A 109 -3.21 6.08 -10.19
C GLY A 109 -2.92 7.07 -11.31
N PHE A 110 -1.92 6.78 -12.15
CA PHE A 110 -1.54 7.69 -13.25
C PHE A 110 -2.51 7.64 -14.44
N GLU A 111 -3.01 6.47 -14.80
CA GLU A 111 -3.80 6.31 -16.02
C GLU A 111 -5.32 6.52 -15.79
N ARG A 112 -5.86 6.06 -14.65
CA ARG A 112 -7.29 6.13 -14.34
C ARG A 112 -7.65 7.30 -13.46
N LEU A 113 -6.91 7.51 -12.36
CA LEU A 113 -7.15 8.64 -11.46
C LEU A 113 -6.52 9.94 -11.98
N LYS A 114 -5.69 9.88 -13.05
CA LYS A 114 -5.03 11.03 -13.66
C LYS A 114 -4.15 11.82 -12.69
N LEU A 115 -3.57 11.14 -11.70
CA LEU A 115 -2.66 11.75 -10.73
C LEU A 115 -1.39 12.23 -11.43
N LYS A 116 -0.82 13.33 -10.95
CA LYS A 116 0.49 13.86 -11.38
C LYS A 116 1.62 13.30 -10.52
N GLU A 117 1.32 13.07 -9.24
CA GLU A 117 2.27 12.56 -8.25
C GLU A 117 1.61 11.53 -7.34
N ILE A 118 2.36 10.50 -6.98
CA ILE A 118 1.96 9.49 -6.01
C ILE A 118 3.10 9.35 -5.00
N TYR A 119 2.83 9.65 -3.73
CA TYR A 119 3.86 9.61 -2.69
C TYR A 119 3.59 8.52 -1.66
N SER A 120 4.63 8.11 -0.96
CA SER A 120 4.56 7.22 0.19
C SER A 120 5.23 7.83 1.41
N LEU A 121 4.70 7.51 2.59
CA LEU A 121 5.28 7.84 3.88
C LEU A 121 5.57 6.54 4.62
N THR A 122 6.83 6.27 4.88
CA THR A 122 7.28 5.03 5.50
C THR A 122 7.99 5.33 6.81
N ASN A 123 7.62 4.62 7.88
CA ASN A 123 8.33 4.73 9.15
C ASN A 123 9.82 4.44 8.94
N ILE A 124 10.70 5.35 9.37
CA ILE A 124 12.15 5.26 9.13
C ILE A 124 12.76 3.97 9.67
N ASN A 125 12.18 3.41 10.73
CA ASN A 125 12.62 2.14 11.33
C ASN A 125 12.19 0.90 10.51
N ASN A 126 11.27 1.05 9.56
CA ASN A 126 10.89 -0.02 8.64
C ASN A 126 11.89 -0.13 7.48
N ARG A 127 13.13 -0.48 7.84
CA ARG A 127 14.27 -0.54 6.91
C ARG A 127 13.97 -1.36 5.66
N LYS A 128 13.18 -2.45 5.79
CA LYS A 128 12.82 -3.31 4.65
C LYS A 128 12.02 -2.52 3.60
N VAL A 129 11.02 -1.76 4.01
CA VAL A 129 10.18 -0.97 3.10
C VAL A 129 10.94 0.28 2.62
N VAL A 130 11.73 0.92 3.48
CA VAL A 130 12.59 2.04 3.06
C VAL A 130 13.57 1.59 1.98
N ASN A 131 14.23 0.43 2.14
CA ASN A 131 15.13 -0.12 1.14
C ASN A 131 14.41 -0.54 -0.15
N TYR A 132 13.18 -1.07 -0.04
CA TYR A 132 12.35 -1.31 -1.22
C TYR A 132 12.17 -0.03 -2.03
N HIS A 133 11.77 1.08 -1.40
CA HIS A 133 11.61 2.37 -2.09
C HIS A 133 12.91 2.88 -2.70
N LYS A 134 14.05 2.76 -2.00
CA LYS A 134 15.37 3.14 -2.53
C LYS A 134 15.76 2.36 -3.79
N ASN A 135 15.29 1.12 -3.91
CA ASN A 135 15.56 0.25 -5.07
C ASN A 135 14.56 0.47 -6.22
N THR A 136 13.52 1.26 -6.00
CA THR A 136 12.65 1.75 -7.09
C THR A 136 13.24 3.01 -7.72
N THR A 137 12.54 3.56 -8.69
CA THR A 137 12.89 4.84 -9.33
C THR A 137 12.19 6.04 -8.66
N ALA A 138 11.55 5.82 -7.50
CA ALA A 138 10.90 6.89 -6.76
C ALA A 138 11.92 7.91 -6.26
N LYS A 139 11.59 9.20 -6.41
CA LYS A 139 12.41 10.29 -5.88
C LYS A 139 12.36 10.28 -4.35
N TYR A 140 13.51 10.29 -3.70
CA TYR A 140 13.63 10.56 -2.27
C TYR A 140 13.36 12.03 -1.98
N ASN A 141 12.43 12.31 -1.05
CA ASN A 141 12.02 13.68 -0.69
C ASN A 141 12.38 14.06 0.76
N GLY A 142 13.26 13.28 1.40
CA GLY A 142 13.73 13.58 2.75
C GLY A 142 12.94 12.90 3.86
N ILE A 143 13.19 13.39 5.07
CA ILE A 143 12.64 12.87 6.34
C ILE A 143 11.70 13.91 6.93
N ILE A 144 10.50 13.44 7.34
CA ILE A 144 9.55 14.23 8.10
C ILE A 144 9.64 13.79 9.55
N LYS A 145 10.08 14.71 10.41
CA LYS A 145 10.32 14.45 11.83
C LYS A 145 9.02 14.20 12.60
N SER A 146 9.07 13.26 13.54
CA SER A 146 7.99 12.97 14.50
C SER A 146 6.62 12.73 13.86
N PHE A 147 6.58 12.17 12.63
CA PHE A 147 5.37 12.02 11.83
C PHE A 147 4.44 10.93 12.35
N PHE A 148 4.98 9.76 12.71
CA PHE A 148 4.21 8.64 13.22
C PHE A 148 4.18 8.63 14.75
N PHE A 149 3.01 8.31 15.32
CA PHE A 149 2.89 7.97 16.73
C PHE A 149 2.47 6.50 16.84
N ILE A 150 3.42 5.63 17.16
CA ILE A 150 3.23 4.17 17.18
C ILE A 150 3.82 3.63 18.49
N ASN A 151 3.03 2.83 19.21
CA ASN A 151 3.43 2.25 20.50
C ASN A 151 3.97 3.31 21.49
N ASN A 152 3.23 4.42 21.63
CA ASN A 152 3.55 5.55 22.50
C ASN A 152 4.90 6.24 22.20
N LYS A 153 5.42 6.07 20.96
CA LYS A 153 6.67 6.71 20.52
C LYS A 153 6.45 7.48 19.24
N LYS A 154 6.99 8.69 19.19
CA LYS A 154 7.10 9.46 17.95
C LYS A 154 8.24 8.91 17.11
N THR A 155 8.01 8.71 15.82
CA THR A 155 9.02 8.26 14.87
C THR A 155 8.92 9.05 13.57
N ASP A 156 10.05 9.17 12.89
CA ASP A 156 10.15 9.91 11.63
C ASP A 156 9.55 9.11 10.47
N ALA A 157 9.09 9.82 9.44
CA ALA A 157 8.72 9.25 8.16
C ALA A 157 9.77 9.56 7.10
N VAL A 158 10.03 8.59 6.22
CA VAL A 158 10.76 8.83 4.97
C VAL A 158 9.73 8.99 3.86
N LYS A 159 9.86 10.07 3.08
CA LYS A 159 8.97 10.35 1.95
C LYS A 159 9.65 9.99 0.63
N PHE A 160 8.91 9.26 -0.21
CA PHE A 160 9.28 8.98 -1.61
C PHE A 160 8.12 9.39 -2.52
N THR A 161 8.43 9.84 -3.73
CA THR A 161 7.42 10.28 -4.71
C THR A 161 7.68 9.68 -6.08
N PHE A 162 6.64 9.14 -6.69
CA PHE A 162 6.61 8.79 -8.11
C PHE A 162 5.92 9.91 -8.90
N THR A 163 6.56 10.33 -9.98
CA THR A 163 5.95 11.02 -11.12
C THR A 163 5.65 9.99 -12.20
N LYS A 164 4.88 10.36 -13.22
CA LYS A 164 4.64 9.47 -14.37
C LYS A 164 5.95 9.04 -15.06
N LYS A 165 6.94 9.92 -15.12
CA LYS A 165 8.27 9.62 -15.70
C LYS A 165 8.96 8.50 -14.94
N ASN A 166 9.20 8.69 -13.63
CA ASN A 166 9.85 7.65 -12.82
C ASN A 166 9.06 6.34 -12.80
N PHE A 167 7.73 6.39 -12.80
CA PHE A 167 6.91 5.19 -12.87
C PHE A 167 7.16 4.39 -14.16
N LEU A 168 7.28 5.05 -15.32
CA LEU A 168 7.58 4.38 -16.58
C LEU A 168 8.97 3.72 -16.56
N GLU A 169 9.96 4.38 -15.96
CA GLU A 169 11.30 3.81 -15.74
C GLU A 169 11.23 2.60 -14.80
N PHE A 170 10.46 2.68 -13.70
CA PHE A 170 10.26 1.57 -12.77
C PHE A 170 9.61 0.36 -13.46
N LYS A 171 8.55 0.60 -14.24
CA LYS A 171 7.88 -0.44 -14.99
C LYS A 171 8.82 -1.12 -15.99
N LYS A 172 9.61 -0.34 -16.73
CA LYS A 172 10.61 -0.86 -17.70
C LYS A 172 11.66 -1.73 -17.03
N LYS A 173 12.14 -1.34 -15.83
CA LYS A 173 13.16 -2.08 -15.07
C LYS A 173 12.75 -3.52 -14.77
N PHE A 174 11.47 -3.81 -14.63
CA PHE A 174 10.97 -5.14 -14.27
C PHE A 174 10.23 -5.84 -15.42
N SER A 175 10.16 -5.23 -16.60
CA SER A 175 9.50 -5.79 -17.80
C SER A 175 8.04 -6.27 -17.54
N LEU A 176 7.29 -5.55 -16.66
CA LEU A 176 5.93 -5.85 -16.22
C LEU A 176 4.90 -4.86 -16.80
#